data_a25c9c1ea99037d7dc48da50cf092e89
#
_entry.id   a25c9c1ea99037d7dc48da50cf092e89
#
_cell.length_a   1.000
_cell.length_b   1.000
_cell.length_c   1.000
_cell.angle_alpha   90.00
_cell.angle_beta   90.00
_cell.angle_gamma   90.00
#
_symmetry.space_group_name_H-M   'P 1'
#
loop_
_entity.id
_entity.type
_entity.pdbx_description
1 polymer ?
#
loop_
_entity_poly.entity_id
_entity_poly.type
_entity_poly.pdbx_seq_one_letter_code
_entity_poly.pdbx_strand_id
1 'polypeptide(L)'
;MKKVIITGANGFIGSSLIKKMVANNVEVVAVDITFAGDRLPATDLITKIEPGVDAALADKIPAGEYDAFYHLAWRGVNGAEKADPTVQLANIQMAVDCANICKKLSVKKYICA
;
A
#
# COMPACT_ATOMS: atom_id res chain seq x y z
N MET A 1 4.55 -17.16 -0.88
CA MET A 1 4.28 -15.75 -1.24
C MET A 1 5.55 -15.15 -1.81
N LYS A 2 5.49 -14.60 -3.00
CA LYS A 2 6.68 -14.12 -3.73
C LYS A 2 6.67 -12.63 -4.02
N LYS A 3 5.48 -12.03 -4.23
CA LYS A 3 5.37 -10.63 -4.62
C LYS A 3 4.07 -10.03 -4.10
N VAL A 4 4.17 -8.88 -3.44
CA VAL A 4 3.03 -8.23 -2.80
C VAL A 4 3.03 -6.72 -3.08
N ILE A 5 1.87 -6.11 -2.90
CA ILE A 5 1.69 -4.66 -2.94
C ILE A 5 1.25 -4.23 -1.54
N ILE A 6 1.84 -3.16 -1.01
CA ILE A 6 1.51 -2.65 0.32
C ILE A 6 1.30 -1.14 0.24
N THR A 7 0.09 -0.68 0.58
CA THR A 7 -0.19 0.75 0.74
C THR A 7 0.02 1.15 2.20
N GLY A 8 0.28 2.43 2.46
CA GLY A 8 0.67 2.87 3.79
C GLY A 8 2.05 2.36 4.17
N ALA A 9 2.90 2.18 3.19
CA ALA A 9 4.18 1.50 3.31
C ALA A 9 5.17 2.22 4.23
N ASN A 10 5.10 3.54 4.30
CA ASN A 10 5.97 4.35 5.16
C ASN A 10 5.42 4.52 6.58
N GLY A 11 4.26 3.95 6.86
CA GLY A 11 3.66 3.96 8.19
C GLY A 11 4.31 2.94 9.12
N PHE A 12 3.89 2.98 10.39
CA PHE A 12 4.46 2.10 11.42
C PHE A 12 4.25 0.61 11.09
N ILE A 13 3.00 0.23 10.81
CA ILE A 13 2.67 -1.18 10.50
C ILE A 13 3.21 -1.57 9.14
N GLY A 14 3.04 -0.71 8.14
CA GLY A 14 3.49 -0.98 6.77
C GLY A 14 4.99 -1.20 6.68
N SER A 15 5.78 -0.33 7.30
CA SER A 15 7.24 -0.47 7.28
C SER A 15 7.71 -1.73 8.00
N SER A 16 7.07 -2.09 9.11
CA SER A 16 7.39 -3.32 9.85
C SER A 16 7.07 -4.56 9.02
N LEU A 17 5.92 -4.57 8.35
CA LEU A 17 5.53 -5.66 7.48
C LEU A 17 6.50 -5.82 6.30
N ILE A 18 6.90 -4.71 5.69
CA ILE A 18 7.85 -4.72 4.57
C ILE A 18 9.19 -5.31 4.99
N LYS A 19 9.72 -4.92 6.14
CA LYS A 19 10.97 -5.47 6.64
C LYS A 19 10.90 -6.99 6.78
N LYS A 20 9.78 -7.48 7.27
CA LYS A 20 9.56 -8.93 7.43
C LYS A 20 9.44 -9.63 6.07
N MET A 21 8.72 -9.06 5.14
CA MET A 21 8.57 -9.59 3.79
C MET A 21 9.93 -9.70 3.09
N VAL A 22 10.71 -8.64 3.12
CA VAL A 22 12.03 -8.58 2.50
C VAL A 22 12.99 -9.58 3.13
N ALA A 23 12.93 -9.76 4.45
CA ALA A 23 13.74 -10.75 5.15
C ALA A 23 13.44 -12.18 4.68
N ASN A 24 12.26 -12.41 4.09
CA ASN A 24 11.83 -13.70 3.54
C ASN A 24 11.89 -13.71 2.01
N ASN A 25 12.67 -12.82 1.40
CA ASN A 25 12.84 -12.70 -0.06
C ASN A 25 11.55 -12.43 -0.83
N VAL A 26 10.58 -11.75 -0.23
CA VAL A 26 9.35 -11.34 -0.90
C VAL A 26 9.58 -9.98 -1.55
N GLU A 27 9.27 -9.86 -2.83
CA GLU A 27 9.29 -8.58 -3.53
C GLU A 27 8.09 -7.73 -3.10
N VAL A 28 8.31 -6.44 -2.87
CA VAL A 28 7.30 -5.52 -2.38
C VAL A 28 7.20 -4.30 -3.28
N VAL A 29 5.99 -4.02 -3.75
CA VAL A 29 5.65 -2.71 -4.31
C VAL A 29 5.08 -1.89 -3.15
N ALA A 30 5.86 -0.92 -2.70
CA ALA A 30 5.54 -0.09 -1.55
C ALA A 30 4.91 1.22 -2.02
N VAL A 31 3.72 1.53 -1.55
CA VAL A 31 2.94 2.71 -1.95
C VAL A 31 2.67 3.59 -0.75
N ASP A 32 3.02 4.86 -0.85
CA ASP A 32 2.68 5.85 0.16
C ASP A 32 2.66 7.25 -0.45
N ILE A 33 2.12 8.20 0.29
CA ILE A 33 2.09 9.62 -0.10
C ILE A 33 3.51 10.14 -0.27
N THR A 34 4.41 9.77 0.64
CA THR A 34 5.83 10.13 0.60
C THR A 34 6.68 9.06 1.25
N PHE A 35 7.90 8.92 0.79
CA PHE A 35 8.92 8.09 1.43
C PHE A 35 10.02 8.93 2.09
N ALA A 36 9.79 10.24 2.24
CA ALA A 36 10.70 11.10 2.97
C ALA A 36 10.90 10.57 4.40
N GLY A 37 12.15 10.40 4.81
CA GLY A 37 12.49 9.91 6.13
C GLY A 37 12.14 8.44 6.38
N ASP A 38 11.91 7.64 5.34
CA ASP A 38 11.58 6.23 5.52
C ASP A 38 12.74 5.45 6.14
N ARG A 39 12.39 4.33 6.77
CA ARG A 39 13.34 3.41 7.41
C ARG A 39 13.37 2.06 6.70
N LEU A 40 12.93 2.02 5.44
CA LEU A 40 12.89 0.78 4.69
C LEU A 40 14.30 0.33 4.30
N PRO A 41 14.55 -0.99 4.25
CA PRO A 41 15.85 -1.49 3.80
C PRO A 41 16.19 -1.03 2.38
N ALA A 42 17.46 -0.76 2.15
CA ALA A 42 17.97 -0.50 0.79
C ALA A 42 18.15 -1.84 0.08
N THR A 43 17.20 -2.19 -0.79
CA THR A 43 17.22 -3.47 -1.49
C THR A 43 16.46 -3.36 -2.81
N ASP A 44 16.86 -4.17 -3.79
CA ASP A 44 16.15 -4.27 -5.07
C ASP A 44 14.78 -4.93 -4.97
N LEU A 45 14.47 -5.55 -3.83
CA LEU A 45 13.17 -6.18 -3.60
C LEU A 45 12.05 -5.16 -3.40
N ILE A 46 12.37 -3.91 -3.09
CA ILE A 46 11.37 -2.86 -2.83
C ILE A 46 11.32 -1.89 -4.00
N THR A 47 10.11 -1.72 -4.56
CA THR A 47 9.79 -0.66 -5.52
C THR A 47 8.89 0.35 -4.83
N LYS A 48 9.32 1.60 -4.73
CA LYS A 48 8.57 2.67 -4.06
C LYS A 48 7.75 3.47 -5.07
N ILE A 49 6.48 3.69 -4.77
CA ILE A 49 5.57 4.47 -5.61
C ILE A 49 4.92 5.58 -4.78
N GLU A 50 4.96 6.80 -5.29
CA GLU A 50 4.28 7.98 -4.75
C GLU A 50 3.35 8.55 -5.83
N PRO A 51 2.35 9.35 -5.50
CA PRO A 51 2.02 9.92 -4.18
C PRO A 51 1.02 9.10 -3.35
N GLY A 52 0.72 7.89 -3.68
CA GLY A 52 -0.17 7.04 -2.90
C GLY A 52 -1.32 6.45 -3.71
N VAL A 53 -2.44 6.18 -3.05
CA VAL A 53 -3.57 5.51 -3.68
C VAL A 53 -4.46 6.51 -4.40
N ASP A 54 -4.59 6.33 -5.71
CA ASP A 54 -5.56 7.03 -6.55
C ASP A 54 -5.96 6.12 -7.72
N ALA A 55 -6.84 6.60 -8.59
CA ALA A 55 -7.31 5.81 -9.72
C ALA A 55 -6.20 5.46 -10.72
N ALA A 56 -5.10 6.22 -10.72
CA ALA A 56 -3.97 6.01 -11.63
C ALA A 56 -2.92 5.05 -11.09
N LEU A 57 -3.07 4.59 -9.84
CA LEU A 57 -2.06 3.74 -9.20
C LEU A 57 -1.79 2.46 -9.98
N ALA A 58 -2.83 1.84 -10.54
CA ALA A 58 -2.67 0.60 -11.30
C ALA A 58 -1.67 0.72 -12.44
N ASP A 59 -1.61 1.90 -13.09
CA ASP A 59 -0.72 2.13 -14.22
C ASP A 59 0.75 2.32 -13.79
N LYS A 60 0.97 2.60 -12.50
CA LYS A 60 2.30 2.77 -11.93
C LYS A 60 2.87 1.47 -11.37
N ILE A 61 2.03 0.48 -11.14
CA ILE A 61 2.45 -0.81 -10.59
C ILE A 61 3.06 -1.65 -11.71
N PRO A 62 4.30 -2.14 -11.53
CA PRO A 62 4.93 -2.99 -12.54
C PRO A 62 4.10 -4.22 -12.86
N ALA A 63 4.12 -4.63 -14.12
CA ALA A 63 3.45 -5.86 -14.54
C ALA A 63 4.04 -7.07 -13.80
N GLY A 64 3.20 -8.04 -13.47
CA GLY A 64 3.64 -9.23 -12.77
C GLY A 64 2.48 -9.95 -12.08
N GLU A 65 2.79 -11.06 -11.45
CA GLU A 65 1.85 -11.83 -10.66
C GLU A 65 2.01 -11.46 -9.19
N TYR A 66 0.94 -10.93 -8.59
CA TYR A 66 0.95 -10.51 -7.19
C TYR A 66 0.14 -11.48 -6.34
N ASP A 67 0.73 -11.93 -5.26
CA ASP A 67 0.08 -12.88 -4.34
C ASP A 67 -0.90 -12.19 -3.41
N ALA A 68 -0.63 -10.96 -3.01
CA ALA A 68 -1.48 -10.23 -2.09
C ALA A 68 -1.33 -8.73 -2.25
N PHE A 69 -2.37 -8.02 -1.87
CA PHE A 69 -2.41 -6.57 -1.76
C PHE A 69 -2.83 -6.24 -0.33
N TYR A 70 -1.93 -5.62 0.42
CA TYR A 70 -2.18 -5.17 1.78
C TYR A 70 -2.49 -3.69 1.77
N HIS A 71 -3.73 -3.34 2.02
CA HIS A 71 -4.16 -1.95 2.09
C HIS A 71 -4.12 -1.47 3.54
N LEU A 72 -3.05 -0.78 3.91
CA LEU A 72 -2.82 -0.27 5.26
C LEU A 72 -2.91 1.27 5.32
N ALA A 73 -3.04 1.93 4.18
CA ALA A 73 -3.18 3.38 4.11
C ALA A 73 -4.54 3.81 4.66
N TRP A 74 -4.53 4.76 5.59
CA TRP A 74 -5.73 5.31 6.17
C TRP A 74 -5.45 6.71 6.68
N ARG A 75 -6.33 7.66 6.42
CA ARG A 75 -6.21 9.04 6.88
C ARG A 75 -7.10 9.28 8.08
N GLY A 76 -6.72 10.26 8.90
CA GLY A 76 -7.59 10.74 9.97
C GLY A 76 -7.72 9.78 11.13
N VAL A 77 -6.64 9.08 11.49
CA VAL A 77 -6.63 8.19 12.66
C VAL A 77 -6.50 8.95 13.97
N ASN A 78 -6.05 10.21 13.92
CA ASN A 78 -5.80 11.05 15.09
C ASN A 78 -6.41 12.44 14.92
N GLY A 79 -6.71 13.10 16.04
CA GLY A 79 -7.16 14.49 16.08
C GLY A 79 -8.54 14.72 15.48
N ALA A 80 -8.75 15.93 14.95
CA ALA A 80 -10.03 16.35 14.39
C ALA A 80 -10.44 15.55 13.15
N GLU A 81 -9.50 15.07 12.37
CA GLU A 81 -9.77 14.31 11.15
C GLU A 81 -10.46 12.97 11.43
N LYS A 82 -10.25 12.41 12.62
CA LYS A 82 -10.85 11.12 13.01
C LYS A 82 -12.35 11.13 12.92
N ALA A 83 -12.99 12.25 13.25
CA ALA A 83 -14.43 12.41 13.24
C ALA A 83 -14.95 13.13 11.99
N ASP A 84 -14.09 13.53 11.07
CA ASP A 84 -14.48 14.26 9.87
C ASP A 84 -15.10 13.30 8.83
N PRO A 85 -16.40 13.46 8.50
CA PRO A 85 -17.04 12.57 7.53
C PRO A 85 -16.42 12.61 6.16
N THR A 86 -15.91 13.76 5.72
CA THR A 86 -15.27 13.90 4.41
C THR A 86 -13.98 13.10 4.34
N VAL A 87 -13.17 13.12 5.39
CA VAL A 87 -11.95 12.32 5.48
C VAL A 87 -12.30 10.83 5.46
N GLN A 88 -13.33 10.42 6.20
CA GLN A 88 -13.72 9.01 6.27
C GLN A 88 -14.31 8.52 4.94
N LEU A 89 -15.04 9.35 4.21
CA LEU A 89 -15.51 9.01 2.87
C LEU A 89 -14.34 8.83 1.90
N ALA A 90 -13.30 9.66 2.00
CA ALA A 90 -12.10 9.51 1.20
C ALA A 90 -11.38 8.18 1.48
N ASN A 91 -11.38 7.73 2.74
CA ASN A 91 -10.84 6.43 3.12
C ASN A 91 -11.61 5.27 2.48
N ILE A 92 -12.95 5.37 2.45
CA ILE A 92 -13.79 4.37 1.80
C ILE A 92 -13.50 4.33 0.29
N GLN A 93 -13.39 5.47 -0.35
CA GLN A 93 -13.07 5.55 -1.77
C GLN A 93 -11.70 4.94 -2.05
N MET A 94 -10.73 5.20 -1.20
CA MET A 94 -9.39 4.63 -1.30
C MET A 94 -9.41 3.10 -1.22
N ALA A 95 -10.19 2.55 -0.31
CA ALA A 95 -10.35 1.10 -0.18
C ALA A 95 -11.02 0.49 -1.42
N VAL A 96 -12.02 1.17 -1.98
CA VAL A 96 -12.68 0.75 -3.23
C VAL A 96 -11.70 0.78 -4.40
N ASP A 97 -10.90 1.84 -4.51
CA ASP A 97 -9.89 1.96 -5.55
C ASP A 97 -8.88 0.81 -5.48
N CYS A 98 -8.44 0.46 -4.27
CA CYS A 98 -7.53 -0.67 -4.06
C CYS A 98 -8.15 -2.00 -4.48
N ALA A 99 -9.42 -2.23 -4.15
CA ALA A 99 -10.13 -3.43 -4.56
C ALA A 99 -10.24 -3.53 -6.09
N ASN A 100 -10.53 -2.41 -6.76
CA ASN A 100 -10.58 -2.36 -8.22
C ASN A 100 -9.21 -2.60 -8.85
N ILE A 101 -8.15 -2.09 -8.26
CA ILE A 101 -6.77 -2.35 -8.69
C ILE A 101 -6.46 -3.83 -8.60
N CYS A 102 -6.83 -4.49 -7.50
CA CYS A 102 -6.64 -5.92 -7.33
C CYS A 102 -7.35 -6.71 -8.43
N LYS A 103 -8.57 -6.32 -8.77
CA LYS A 103 -9.33 -6.95 -9.84
C LYS A 103 -8.65 -6.75 -11.19
N LYS A 104 -8.21 -5.53 -11.49
CA LYS A 104 -7.54 -5.20 -12.75
C LYS A 104 -6.23 -5.96 -12.92
N LEU A 105 -5.45 -6.11 -11.85
CA LEU A 105 -4.15 -6.76 -11.86
C LEU A 105 -4.21 -8.26 -11.53
N SER A 106 -5.38 -8.79 -11.30
CA SER A 106 -5.60 -10.22 -10.93
C SER A 106 -4.81 -10.62 -9.69
N VAL A 107 -4.77 -9.74 -8.68
CA VAL A 107 -4.12 -10.05 -7.40
C VAL A 107 -4.91 -11.14 -6.68
N LYS A 108 -4.21 -12.12 -6.12
CA LYS A 108 -4.85 -13.31 -5.54
C LYS A 108 -5.60 -13.04 -4.25
N LYS A 109 -5.09 -12.14 -3.40
CA LYS A 109 -5.72 -11.78 -2.12
C LYS A 109 -5.70 -10.29 -1.90
N TYR A 110 -6.81 -9.75 -1.39
CA TYR A 110 -6.90 -8.36 -0.95
C TYR A 110 -7.14 -8.35 0.56
N ILE A 111 -6.25 -7.71 1.30
CA ILE A 111 -6.29 -7.62 2.76
C ILE A 111 -6.36 -6.15 3.13
N CYS A 112 -7.47 -5.75 3.76
CA CYS A 112 -7.72 -4.39 4.20
C CYS A 112 -7.73 -4.37 5.73
N ALA A 113 -6.89 -3.56 6.30
CA ALA A 113 -6.82 -3.40 7.76
C ALA A 113 -7.72 -2.27 8.25
#